data_2aac9562d04eb500d37cf602fd51f79d
#
_entry.id   2aac9562d04eb500d37cf602fd51f79d
#
_cell.length_a   1.000
_cell.length_b   1.000
_cell.length_c   1.000
_cell.angle_alpha   90.00
_cell.angle_beta   90.00
_cell.angle_gamma   90.00
#
_symmetry.space_group_name_H-M   'P 1'
#
loop_
_entity.id
_entity.type
_entity.pdbx_description
1 polymer ?
#
loop_
_entity_poly.entity_id
_entity_poly.type
_entity_poly.pdbx_seq_one_letter_code
_entity_poly.pdbx_strand_id
1 'polypeptide(L)'
;HIQAIAYQVPKEGNVFNGDSFYMKVNDDYFICVVADGLGSGEHAYHSSNAIRQEVKNNHDKEVEVLIDICNQVLKNKRGATLSILKVHFLQKTFTYSSVGNIQFVLSCPSGRFIYPLPVLGYLSGKPQKYRCETFSYEKGAKFILHTDGIAIPSIKSLVSSSCSIEEISNHLEIYTKTGKDDLTYIVGQLF
;
A
#
# COMPACT_ATOMS: atom_id res chain seq x y z
N HIS A 1 17.46 7.31 -3.71
CA HIS A 1 17.20 6.06 -2.99
C HIS A 1 15.95 5.33 -3.47
N ILE A 2 14.94 6.07 -3.97
CA ILE A 2 13.68 5.49 -4.47
C ILE A 2 13.07 6.37 -5.57
N GLN A 3 12.43 5.73 -6.53
CA GLN A 3 11.39 6.31 -7.38
C GLN A 3 10.08 5.60 -7.08
N ALA A 4 8.98 6.33 -7.00
CA ALA A 4 7.66 5.76 -6.76
C ALA A 4 6.58 6.56 -7.50
N ILE A 5 5.60 5.83 -8.03
CA ILE A 5 4.43 6.35 -8.74
C ILE A 5 3.19 5.78 -8.06
N ALA A 6 2.25 6.66 -7.70
CA ALA A 6 0.93 6.25 -7.21
C ALA A 6 -0.14 6.62 -8.23
N TYR A 7 -1.11 5.75 -8.38
CA TYR A 7 -2.30 5.95 -9.20
C TYR A 7 -3.54 5.61 -8.39
N GLN A 8 -4.56 6.44 -8.51
CA GLN A 8 -5.81 6.24 -7.80
C GLN A 8 -6.99 6.70 -8.66
N VAL A 9 -8.05 5.91 -8.70
CA VAL A 9 -9.31 6.24 -9.37
C VAL A 9 -10.49 5.74 -8.54
N PRO A 10 -11.56 6.54 -8.39
CA PRO A 10 -12.76 6.09 -7.70
C PRO A 10 -13.56 5.12 -8.57
N LYS A 11 -14.40 4.32 -7.92
CA LYS A 11 -15.43 3.53 -8.57
C LYS A 11 -16.29 4.41 -9.46
N GLU A 12 -16.64 3.89 -10.65
CA GLU A 12 -17.49 4.62 -11.59
C GLU A 12 -18.81 5.08 -10.95
N GLY A 13 -19.12 6.35 -11.15
CA GLY A 13 -20.31 7.00 -10.56
C GLY A 13 -20.13 7.48 -9.13
N ASN A 14 -19.01 7.22 -8.46
CA ASN A 14 -18.72 7.74 -7.12
C ASN A 14 -17.94 9.06 -7.19
N VAL A 15 -18.33 10.00 -6.33
CA VAL A 15 -17.60 11.26 -6.09
C VAL A 15 -16.43 11.04 -5.15
N PHE A 16 -16.61 10.16 -4.14
CA PHE A 16 -15.61 9.82 -3.15
C PHE A 16 -14.92 8.51 -3.52
N ASN A 17 -13.59 8.49 -3.44
CA ASN A 17 -12.81 7.28 -3.50
C ASN A 17 -12.76 6.65 -2.09
N GLY A 18 -13.17 5.39 -1.96
CA GLY A 18 -13.10 4.64 -0.69
C GLY A 18 -11.67 4.31 -0.28
N ASP A 19 -10.74 4.28 -1.23
CA ASP A 19 -9.31 4.15 -0.97
C ASP A 19 -8.67 5.48 -0.59
N SER A 20 -7.61 5.42 0.19
CA SER A 20 -6.70 6.55 0.43
C SER A 20 -5.26 6.05 0.47
N PHE A 21 -4.33 6.90 0.08
CA PHE A 21 -2.90 6.61 0.21
C PHE A 21 -2.11 7.82 0.69
N TYR A 22 -0.93 7.56 1.22
CA TYR A 22 0.07 8.56 1.57
C TYR A 22 1.46 8.04 1.26
N MET A 23 2.33 8.90 0.78
CA MET A 23 3.76 8.61 0.57
C MET A 23 4.60 9.76 1.10
N LYS A 24 5.73 9.42 1.70
CA LYS A 24 6.75 10.37 2.15
C LYS A 24 8.13 9.77 1.94
N VAL A 25 9.04 10.58 1.46
CA VAL A 25 10.47 10.27 1.37
C VAL A 25 11.27 11.36 2.08
N ASN A 26 12.33 10.97 2.77
CA ASN A 26 13.39 11.83 3.28
C ASN A 26 14.75 11.13 3.05
N ASP A 27 15.82 11.64 3.67
CA ASP A 27 17.17 11.09 3.47
C ASP A 27 17.34 9.69 4.09
N ASP A 28 16.57 9.36 5.13
CA ASP A 28 16.72 8.12 5.91
C ASP A 28 15.78 7.01 5.47
N TYR A 29 14.55 7.36 5.08
CA TYR A 29 13.52 6.37 4.76
C TYR A 29 12.49 6.85 3.74
N PHE A 30 11.80 5.88 3.19
CA PHE A 30 10.53 6.05 2.49
C PHE A 30 9.42 5.33 3.25
N ILE A 31 8.26 5.94 3.32
CA ILE A 31 7.05 5.30 3.85
C ILE A 31 5.91 5.47 2.86
N CYS A 32 5.14 4.41 2.66
CA CYS A 32 3.83 4.53 2.02
C CYS A 32 2.78 3.72 2.77
N VAL A 33 1.56 4.22 2.72
CA VAL A 33 0.37 3.55 3.24
C VAL A 33 -0.69 3.54 2.14
N VAL A 34 -1.41 2.44 2.05
CA VAL A 34 -2.65 2.30 1.29
C VAL A 34 -3.71 1.79 2.25
N ALA A 35 -4.87 2.41 2.24
CA ALA A 35 -6.02 2.03 3.05
C ALA A 35 -7.26 1.97 2.17
N ASP A 36 -8.08 0.94 2.36
CA ASP A 36 -9.36 0.75 1.70
C ASP A 36 -10.46 0.74 2.77
N GLY A 37 -11.34 1.74 2.72
CA GLY A 37 -12.45 1.89 3.66
C GLY A 37 -13.56 0.89 3.37
N LEU A 38 -14.10 0.25 4.42
CA LEU A 38 -15.15 -0.75 4.26
C LEU A 38 -16.42 -0.17 3.64
N GLY A 39 -16.89 -0.81 2.58
CA GLY A 39 -18.03 -0.39 1.78
C GLY A 39 -17.64 0.52 0.63
N SER A 40 -18.43 1.53 0.32
CA SER A 40 -18.15 2.47 -0.76
C SER A 40 -18.64 3.88 -0.42
N GLY A 41 -18.18 4.85 -1.21
CA GLY A 41 -18.60 6.25 -1.11
C GLY A 41 -18.05 6.96 0.13
N GLU A 42 -18.78 7.95 0.63
CA GLU A 42 -18.31 8.89 1.65
C GLU A 42 -17.86 8.24 2.97
N HIS A 43 -18.59 7.23 3.45
CA HIS A 43 -18.22 6.56 4.71
C HIS A 43 -16.94 5.72 4.59
N ALA A 44 -16.72 5.07 3.45
CA ALA A 44 -15.47 4.38 3.15
C ALA A 44 -14.31 5.38 3.08
N TYR A 45 -14.51 6.48 2.34
CA TYR A 45 -13.55 7.58 2.27
C TYR A 45 -13.18 8.12 3.65
N HIS A 46 -14.14 8.39 4.54
CA HIS A 46 -13.84 8.89 5.88
C HIS A 46 -13.00 7.93 6.72
N SER A 47 -13.20 6.62 6.56
CA SER A 47 -12.37 5.61 7.24
C SER A 47 -10.94 5.58 6.68
N SER A 48 -10.77 5.45 5.39
CA SER A 48 -9.45 5.38 4.75
C SER A 48 -8.66 6.69 4.88
N ASN A 49 -9.32 7.84 4.75
CA ASN A 49 -8.68 9.14 4.90
C ASN A 49 -8.25 9.43 6.34
N ALA A 50 -8.97 8.93 7.35
CA ALA A 50 -8.53 9.02 8.74
C ALA A 50 -7.18 8.34 8.95
N ILE A 51 -6.99 7.14 8.40
CA ILE A 51 -5.69 6.43 8.38
C ILE A 51 -4.62 7.28 7.69
N ARG A 52 -4.93 7.79 6.50
CA ARG A 52 -4.00 8.63 5.74
C ARG A 52 -3.51 9.83 6.55
N GLN A 53 -4.39 10.52 7.26
CA GLN A 53 -4.04 11.68 8.09
C GLN A 53 -3.16 11.27 9.28
N GLU A 54 -3.47 10.16 9.96
CA GLU A 54 -2.65 9.67 11.07
C GLU A 54 -1.24 9.29 10.62
N VAL A 55 -1.10 8.58 9.50
CA VAL A 55 0.23 8.25 8.96
C VAL A 55 0.97 9.51 8.53
N LYS A 56 0.30 10.48 7.92
CA LYS A 56 0.91 11.78 7.57
C LYS A 56 1.48 12.50 8.79
N ASN A 57 0.78 12.47 9.92
CA ASN A 57 1.17 13.17 11.14
C ASN A 57 2.22 12.41 11.97
N ASN A 58 2.36 11.09 11.76
CA ASN A 58 3.18 10.21 12.58
C ASN A 58 4.16 9.35 11.74
N HIS A 59 4.47 9.74 10.50
CA HIS A 59 5.26 8.96 9.54
C HIS A 59 6.67 8.58 10.01
N ASP A 60 7.20 9.27 11.03
CA ASP A 60 8.49 9.00 11.67
C ASP A 60 8.46 7.78 12.60
N LYS A 61 7.28 7.39 13.08
CA LYS A 61 7.12 6.26 14.01
C LYS A 61 7.33 4.90 13.31
N GLU A 62 7.59 3.88 14.11
CA GLU A 62 7.70 2.50 13.63
C GLU A 62 6.34 1.96 13.17
N VAL A 63 6.37 0.95 12.28
CA VAL A 63 5.17 0.42 11.63
C VAL A 63 4.16 -0.13 12.64
N GLU A 64 4.64 -0.81 13.70
CA GLU A 64 3.79 -1.34 14.78
C GLU A 64 2.99 -0.23 15.47
N VAL A 65 3.66 0.87 15.80
CA VAL A 65 3.02 2.03 16.45
C VAL A 65 2.01 2.69 15.51
N LEU A 66 2.34 2.77 14.22
CA LEU A 66 1.43 3.33 13.21
C LEU A 66 0.17 2.50 13.06
N ILE A 67 0.27 1.17 13.07
CA ILE A 67 -0.92 0.28 12.99
C ILE A 67 -1.84 0.50 14.19
N ASP A 68 -1.29 0.61 15.39
CA ASP A 68 -2.09 0.85 16.60
C ASP A 68 -2.79 2.21 16.54
N ILE A 69 -2.09 3.27 16.11
CA ILE A 69 -2.67 4.60 15.91
C ILE A 69 -3.79 4.55 14.86
N CYS A 70 -3.54 3.89 13.71
CA CYS A 70 -4.52 3.73 12.64
C CYS A 70 -5.75 2.93 13.09
N ASN A 71 -5.56 1.92 13.94
CA ASN A 71 -6.69 1.18 14.47
C ASN A 71 -7.54 2.06 15.42
N GLN A 72 -6.90 2.82 16.31
CA GLN A 72 -7.60 3.68 17.26
C GLN A 72 -8.45 4.77 16.59
N VAL A 73 -7.95 5.40 15.53
CA VAL A 73 -8.68 6.47 14.82
C VAL A 73 -9.95 5.96 14.12
N LEU A 74 -10.05 4.65 13.90
CA LEU A 74 -11.23 4.01 13.29
C LEU A 74 -12.34 3.68 14.26
N LYS A 75 -12.15 3.94 15.56
CA LYS A 75 -13.25 3.80 16.54
C LYS A 75 -14.45 4.66 16.13
N ASN A 76 -15.63 4.03 16.08
CA ASN A 76 -16.87 4.63 15.62
C ASN A 76 -16.92 4.95 14.10
N LYS A 77 -16.02 4.39 13.31
CA LYS A 77 -16.06 4.41 11.84
C LYS A 77 -16.38 3.01 11.30
N ARG A 78 -16.64 2.91 10.00
CA ARG A 78 -16.90 1.60 9.37
C ARG A 78 -15.73 0.63 9.46
N GLY A 79 -14.52 1.16 9.52
CA GLY A 79 -13.29 0.40 9.47
C GLY A 79 -12.63 0.46 8.09
N ALA A 80 -11.44 -0.11 8.03
CA ALA A 80 -10.65 -0.16 6.79
C ALA A 80 -9.68 -1.32 6.80
N THR A 81 -9.31 -1.80 5.61
CA THR A 81 -8.09 -2.57 5.42
C THR A 81 -6.90 -1.62 5.28
N LEU A 82 -5.72 -2.10 5.59
CA LEU A 82 -4.52 -1.26 5.66
C LEU A 82 -3.29 -2.04 5.24
N SER A 83 -2.41 -1.37 4.51
CA SER A 83 -1.04 -1.83 4.25
C SER A 83 -0.06 -0.68 4.46
N ILE A 84 0.99 -0.92 5.24
CA ILE A 84 2.10 0.03 5.48
C ILE A 84 3.41 -0.62 5.05
N LEU A 85 4.17 0.11 4.24
CA LEU A 85 5.53 -0.21 3.85
C LEU A 85 6.45 0.93 4.31
N LYS A 86 7.45 0.63 5.13
CA LYS A 86 8.51 1.58 5.53
C LYS A 86 9.86 1.03 5.14
N VAL A 87 10.55 1.73 4.24
CA VAL A 87 11.87 1.35 3.70
C VAL A 87 12.95 2.17 4.38
N HIS A 88 13.96 1.52 4.94
CA HIS A 88 15.12 2.13 5.58
C HIS A 88 16.33 2.05 4.63
N PHE A 89 16.80 3.19 4.14
CA PHE A 89 17.81 3.22 3.06
C PHE A 89 19.19 2.76 3.51
N LEU A 90 19.64 3.19 4.69
CA LEU A 90 20.96 2.84 5.20
C LEU A 90 21.07 1.33 5.47
N GLN A 91 20.04 0.74 6.07
CA GLN A 91 20.00 -0.68 6.41
C GLN A 91 19.68 -1.58 5.21
N LYS A 92 19.20 -1.01 4.10
CA LYS A 92 18.65 -1.74 2.94
C LYS A 92 17.62 -2.78 3.35
N THR A 93 16.71 -2.37 4.24
CA THR A 93 15.60 -3.18 4.72
C THR A 93 14.29 -2.44 4.55
N PHE A 94 13.20 -3.17 4.57
CA PHE A 94 11.88 -2.60 4.72
C PHE A 94 11.05 -3.38 5.73
N THR A 95 10.24 -2.66 6.49
CA THR A 95 9.22 -3.24 7.38
C THR A 95 7.86 -3.11 6.72
N TYR A 96 7.12 -4.20 6.71
CA TYR A 96 5.81 -4.31 6.10
C TYR A 96 4.80 -4.88 7.07
N SER A 97 3.60 -4.33 7.03
CA SER A 97 2.44 -4.88 7.72
C SER A 97 1.19 -4.64 6.91
N SER A 98 0.29 -5.62 6.88
CA SER A 98 -0.99 -5.52 6.18
C SER A 98 -2.09 -6.28 6.92
N VAL A 99 -3.26 -5.66 7.02
CA VAL A 99 -4.50 -6.24 7.54
C VAL A 99 -5.57 -6.08 6.48
N GLY A 100 -6.07 -7.20 5.96
CA GLY A 100 -7.12 -7.25 4.95
C GLY A 100 -6.70 -7.90 3.65
N ASN A 101 -6.96 -7.24 2.53
CA ASN A 101 -6.82 -7.78 1.17
C ASN A 101 -5.88 -6.98 0.25
N ILE A 102 -5.22 -5.95 0.77
CA ILE A 102 -4.23 -5.16 0.01
C ILE A 102 -3.00 -6.04 -0.23
N GLN A 103 -2.56 -6.12 -1.47
CA GLN A 103 -1.49 -7.00 -1.90
C GLN A 103 -0.19 -6.24 -2.14
N PHE A 104 0.92 -6.90 -1.83
CA PHE A 104 2.27 -6.39 -2.04
C PHE A 104 3.15 -7.47 -2.66
N VAL A 105 3.94 -7.10 -3.62
CA VAL A 105 5.00 -7.95 -4.18
C VAL A 105 6.24 -7.12 -4.46
N LEU A 106 7.40 -7.64 -4.08
CA LEU A 106 8.71 -7.07 -4.42
C LEU A 106 9.54 -8.11 -5.15
N SER A 107 10.21 -7.68 -6.23
CA SER A 107 11.16 -8.47 -7.00
C SER A 107 12.56 -7.87 -6.87
N CYS A 108 13.52 -8.70 -6.48
CA CYS A 108 14.93 -8.36 -6.47
C CYS A 108 15.59 -8.71 -7.82
N PRO A 109 16.65 -7.99 -8.24
CA PRO A 109 17.41 -8.32 -9.45
C PRO A 109 17.97 -9.74 -9.49
N SER A 110 18.25 -10.35 -8.33
CA SER A 110 18.66 -11.76 -8.20
C SER A 110 17.57 -12.77 -8.57
N GLY A 111 16.33 -12.31 -8.84
CA GLY A 111 15.17 -13.17 -9.06
C GLY A 111 14.43 -13.58 -7.79
N ARG A 112 14.89 -13.13 -6.62
CA ARG A 112 14.16 -13.36 -5.36
C ARG A 112 12.90 -12.51 -5.32
N PHE A 113 11.78 -13.15 -4.96
CA PHE A 113 10.50 -12.49 -4.69
C PHE A 113 10.21 -12.43 -3.20
N ILE A 114 9.66 -11.32 -2.74
CA ILE A 114 9.13 -11.15 -1.39
C ILE A 114 7.64 -10.83 -1.53
N TYR A 115 6.80 -11.67 -0.94
CA TYR A 115 5.36 -11.61 -1.03
C TYR A 115 4.74 -11.92 0.34
N PRO A 116 4.83 -10.98 1.31
CA PRO A 116 4.26 -11.18 2.63
C PRO A 116 2.73 -11.22 2.54
N LEU A 117 2.13 -12.19 3.22
CA LEU A 117 0.68 -12.33 3.22
C LEU A 117 0.05 -11.40 4.24
N PRO A 118 -1.05 -10.70 3.89
CA PRO A 118 -1.79 -9.90 4.85
C PRO A 118 -2.43 -10.78 5.93
N VAL A 119 -2.62 -10.22 7.12
CA VAL A 119 -3.46 -10.84 8.16
C VAL A 119 -4.92 -10.57 7.82
N LEU A 120 -5.76 -11.61 7.86
CA LEU A 120 -7.18 -11.48 7.58
C LEU A 120 -7.88 -10.57 8.59
N GLY A 121 -8.85 -9.80 8.12
CA GLY A 121 -9.65 -8.91 8.94
C GLY A 121 -9.60 -7.46 8.47
N TYR A 122 -9.90 -6.55 9.35
CA TYR A 122 -9.88 -5.10 9.12
C TYR A 122 -9.73 -4.35 10.42
N LEU A 123 -9.24 -3.13 10.36
CA LEU A 123 -9.14 -2.23 11.51
C LEU A 123 -10.47 -1.51 11.75
N SER A 124 -10.91 -1.42 13.02
CA SER A 124 -12.20 -0.81 13.39
C SER A 124 -12.21 -0.17 14.78
N GLY A 125 -11.03 0.03 15.38
CA GLY A 125 -10.89 0.46 16.77
C GLY A 125 -11.06 -0.67 17.80
N LYS A 126 -11.31 -1.90 17.33
CA LYS A 126 -11.34 -3.11 18.15
C LYS A 126 -9.99 -3.82 18.09
N PRO A 127 -9.68 -4.68 19.08
CA PRO A 127 -8.47 -5.52 19.00
C PRO A 127 -8.43 -6.32 17.69
N GLN A 128 -7.35 -6.16 16.93
CA GLN A 128 -7.09 -6.85 15.66
C GLN A 128 -5.66 -7.36 15.67
N LYS A 129 -5.47 -8.63 15.35
CA LYS A 129 -4.13 -9.20 15.15
C LYS A 129 -3.52 -8.60 13.90
N TYR A 130 -2.24 -8.30 13.96
CA TYR A 130 -1.42 -7.92 12.81
C TYR A 130 -0.03 -8.53 12.94
N ARG A 131 0.76 -8.45 11.88
CA ARG A 131 2.14 -8.92 11.84
C ARG A 131 2.98 -7.85 11.17
N CYS A 132 4.10 -7.50 11.79
CA CYS A 132 5.13 -6.67 11.19
C CYS A 132 6.32 -7.54 10.86
N GLU A 133 6.76 -7.52 9.61
CA GLU A 133 7.88 -8.33 9.13
C GLU A 133 8.90 -7.42 8.46
N THR A 134 10.17 -7.67 8.75
CA THR A 134 11.28 -6.91 8.18
C THR A 134 12.07 -7.79 7.21
N PHE A 135 12.30 -7.27 6.02
CA PHE A 135 13.00 -7.95 4.93
C PHE A 135 14.15 -7.10 4.42
N SER A 136 15.23 -7.75 3.98
CA SER A 136 16.27 -7.07 3.20
C SER A 136 15.86 -6.95 1.73
N TYR A 137 16.29 -5.88 1.07
CA TYR A 137 16.12 -5.72 -0.36
C TYR A 137 17.46 -5.49 -1.07
N GLU A 138 17.48 -5.67 -2.37
CA GLU A 138 18.63 -5.43 -3.23
C GLU A 138 18.46 -4.11 -3.99
N LYS A 139 19.57 -3.42 -4.26
CA LYS A 139 19.57 -2.27 -5.16
C LYS A 139 18.97 -2.65 -6.51
N GLY A 140 18.03 -1.86 -7.00
CA GLY A 140 17.28 -2.15 -8.23
C GLY A 140 15.99 -2.96 -7.99
N ALA A 141 15.69 -3.36 -6.74
CA ALA A 141 14.43 -4.05 -6.44
C ALA A 141 13.24 -3.18 -6.78
N LYS A 142 12.19 -3.79 -7.35
CA LYS A 142 10.93 -3.14 -7.70
C LYS A 142 9.79 -3.74 -6.92
N PHE A 143 8.79 -2.93 -6.59
CA PHE A 143 7.59 -3.41 -5.89
C PHE A 143 6.31 -2.85 -6.49
N ILE A 144 5.23 -3.58 -6.27
CA ILE A 144 3.85 -3.15 -6.53
C ILE A 144 3.05 -3.39 -5.24
N LEU A 145 2.33 -2.37 -4.81
CA LEU A 145 1.36 -2.39 -3.72
C LEU A 145 0.02 -1.95 -4.29
N HIS A 146 -1.07 -2.73 -4.09
CA HIS A 146 -2.36 -2.40 -4.70
C HIS A 146 -3.55 -2.91 -3.89
N THR A 147 -4.69 -2.21 -4.02
CA THR A 147 -6.00 -2.64 -3.52
C THR A 147 -6.61 -3.70 -4.45
N ASP A 148 -7.70 -4.32 -4.02
CA ASP A 148 -8.37 -5.40 -4.78
C ASP A 148 -9.20 -4.89 -5.97
N GLY A 149 -9.37 -3.58 -6.11
CA GLY A 149 -10.01 -2.96 -7.28
C GLY A 149 -9.29 -3.22 -8.61
N ILE A 150 -8.06 -3.74 -8.57
CA ILE A 150 -7.31 -4.15 -9.74
C ILE A 150 -6.89 -5.62 -9.65
N ALA A 151 -7.21 -6.39 -10.68
CA ALA A 151 -6.67 -7.72 -10.88
C ALA A 151 -5.52 -7.67 -11.88
N ILE A 152 -4.30 -7.97 -11.43
CA ILE A 152 -3.09 -7.89 -12.25
C ILE A 152 -2.67 -9.31 -12.65
N PRO A 153 -2.94 -9.73 -13.91
CA PRO A 153 -2.43 -10.98 -14.40
C PRO A 153 -0.90 -11.00 -14.38
N SER A 154 -0.31 -12.09 -13.90
CA SER A 154 1.15 -12.27 -13.91
C SER A 154 1.93 -11.14 -13.24
N ILE A 155 1.44 -10.60 -12.12
CA ILE A 155 2.08 -9.50 -11.37
C ILE A 155 3.57 -9.73 -11.12
N LYS A 156 3.99 -10.97 -10.85
CA LYS A 156 5.40 -11.32 -10.65
C LYS A 156 6.23 -11.08 -11.92
N SER A 157 5.74 -11.47 -13.08
CA SER A 157 6.42 -11.23 -14.36
C SER A 157 6.52 -9.74 -14.64
N LEU A 158 5.48 -8.97 -14.34
CA LEU A 158 5.46 -7.53 -14.56
C LEU A 158 6.49 -6.82 -13.67
N VAL A 159 6.51 -7.11 -12.37
CA VAL A 159 7.43 -6.45 -11.42
C VAL A 159 8.88 -6.87 -11.63
N SER A 160 9.15 -8.07 -12.14
CA SER A 160 10.49 -8.57 -12.45
C SER A 160 11.00 -8.19 -13.85
N SER A 161 10.15 -7.58 -14.67
CA SER A 161 10.53 -7.17 -16.04
C SER A 161 11.64 -6.11 -16.04
N SER A 162 12.30 -5.94 -17.19
CA SER A 162 13.26 -4.86 -17.40
C SER A 162 12.63 -3.48 -17.54
N CYS A 163 11.31 -3.39 -17.58
CA CYS A 163 10.56 -2.14 -17.73
C CYS A 163 10.86 -1.15 -16.59
N SER A 164 10.85 0.14 -16.90
CA SER A 164 10.86 1.19 -15.89
C SER A 164 9.57 1.20 -15.06
N ILE A 165 9.55 1.92 -13.94
CA ILE A 165 8.32 2.02 -13.15
C ILE A 165 7.22 2.79 -13.89
N GLU A 166 7.58 3.72 -14.76
CA GLU A 166 6.65 4.43 -15.65
C GLU A 166 6.00 3.48 -16.66
N GLU A 167 6.78 2.60 -17.28
CA GLU A 167 6.27 1.58 -18.20
C GLU A 167 5.37 0.57 -17.48
N ILE A 168 5.75 0.16 -16.25
CA ILE A 168 4.91 -0.69 -15.41
C ILE A 168 3.59 0.01 -15.07
N SER A 169 3.63 1.29 -14.67
CA SER A 169 2.44 2.07 -14.36
C SER A 169 1.52 2.21 -15.58
N ASN A 170 2.07 2.55 -16.75
CA ASN A 170 1.31 2.63 -17.99
C ASN A 170 0.66 1.28 -18.36
N HIS A 171 1.36 0.17 -18.12
CA HIS A 171 0.81 -1.17 -18.34
C HIS A 171 -0.34 -1.47 -17.37
N LEU A 172 -0.21 -1.08 -16.09
CA LEU A 172 -1.26 -1.24 -15.09
C LEU A 172 -2.52 -0.43 -15.40
N GLU A 173 -2.41 0.75 -16.00
CA GLU A 173 -3.55 1.59 -16.39
C GLU A 173 -4.52 0.89 -17.35
N ILE A 174 -4.04 -0.09 -18.12
CA ILE A 174 -4.92 -0.90 -19.00
C ILE A 174 -5.97 -1.65 -18.18
N TYR A 175 -5.59 -2.11 -16.97
CA TYR A 175 -6.46 -2.88 -16.07
C TYR A 175 -7.36 -1.99 -15.20
N THR A 176 -7.12 -0.67 -15.15
CA THR A 176 -7.90 0.25 -14.32
C THR A 176 -9.24 0.64 -14.92
N LYS A 177 -9.46 0.36 -16.20
CA LYS A 177 -10.64 0.79 -16.98
C LYS A 177 -11.94 0.04 -16.62
N THR A 178 -11.93 -0.85 -15.65
CA THR A 178 -13.11 -1.64 -15.30
C THR A 178 -14.17 -0.84 -14.56
N GLY A 179 -13.79 0.22 -13.85
CA GLY A 179 -14.69 1.11 -13.08
C GLY A 179 -15.51 0.41 -11.99
N LYS A 180 -15.27 -0.88 -11.74
CA LYS A 180 -16.11 -1.72 -10.88
C LYS A 180 -15.93 -1.43 -9.39
N ASP A 181 -14.75 -0.93 -9.00
CA ASP A 181 -14.42 -0.62 -7.61
C ASP A 181 -13.44 0.53 -7.53
N ASP A 182 -13.30 1.10 -6.32
CA ASP A 182 -12.22 2.01 -5.99
C ASP A 182 -10.87 1.28 -6.20
N LEU A 183 -9.89 1.98 -6.72
CA LEU A 183 -8.62 1.39 -7.11
C LEU A 183 -7.46 2.29 -6.75
N THR A 184 -6.46 1.70 -6.10
CA THR A 184 -5.19 2.36 -5.80
C THR A 184 -4.04 1.39 -6.03
N TYR A 185 -2.98 1.84 -6.70
CA TYR A 185 -1.71 1.14 -6.71
C TYR A 185 -0.53 2.10 -6.51
N ILE A 186 0.55 1.55 -5.99
CA ILE A 186 1.86 2.22 -5.88
C ILE A 186 2.90 1.28 -6.50
N VAL A 187 3.66 1.80 -7.45
CA VAL A 187 4.81 1.11 -8.04
C VAL A 187 6.06 1.83 -7.61
N GLY A 188 7.10 1.11 -7.21
CA GLY A 188 8.37 1.73 -6.83
C GLY A 188 9.60 0.91 -7.19
N GLN A 189 10.74 1.61 -7.27
CA GLN A 189 12.06 1.03 -7.47
C GLN A 189 13.03 1.59 -6.44
N LEU A 190 13.79 0.70 -5.79
CA LEU A 190 14.76 0.99 -4.73
C LEU A 190 16.18 0.99 -5.31
N PHE A 191 17.00 2.01 -4.95
CA PHE A 191 18.37 2.21 -5.49
C PHE A 191 19.44 2.11 -4.41
#